data_67524e2fc266d42089d3ce2369432e63
#
_entry.id   67524e2fc266d42089d3ce2369432e63
#
_cell.length_a   1.000
_cell.length_b   1.000
_cell.length_c   1.000
_cell.angle_alpha   90.00
_cell.angle_beta   90.00
_cell.angle_gamma   90.00
#
_symmetry.space_group_name_H-M   'P 1'
#
loop_
_entity.id
_entity.type
_entity.pdbx_description
1 polymer ?
#
loop_
_entity_poly.entity_id
_entity_poly.type
_entity_poly.pdbx_seq_one_letter_code
_entity_poly.pdbx_strand_id
1 'polypeptide(L)'
;MGAERRSLLISDEEKETTAYHEVGHALVAASIEEVDPIHKVSIIPRGRALGVTMLLPEEDRHSHNKRALLGQIAMTMGGRAAEQLVFNRYTTGASDDLKRATELARKMVCQWGMSE
;
A
#
# COMPACT_ATOMS: atom_id res chain seq x y z
N MET A 1 2.87 1.59 13.39
CA MET A 1 1.41 1.57 13.32
C MET A 1 0.81 1.48 14.71
N GLY A 2 -0.39 1.99 14.92
CA GLY A 2 -1.02 1.94 16.23
C GLY A 2 -1.48 0.55 16.64
N ALA A 3 -1.96 0.44 17.88
CA ALA A 3 -2.56 -0.79 18.39
C ALA A 3 -3.85 -1.12 17.63
N GLU A 4 -4.22 -2.38 17.62
CA GLU A 4 -5.47 -2.82 17.01
C GLU A 4 -6.67 -2.21 17.72
N ARG A 5 -7.65 -1.77 16.96
CA ARG A 5 -8.86 -1.11 17.46
C ARG A 5 -10.08 -2.01 17.21
N ARG A 6 -10.09 -3.16 17.86
CA ARG A 6 -11.12 -4.19 17.65
C ARG A 6 -12.52 -3.76 18.06
N SER A 7 -12.62 -2.80 18.96
CA SER A 7 -13.91 -2.28 19.42
C SER A 7 -14.52 -1.21 18.53
N LEU A 8 -13.79 -0.76 17.50
CA LEU A 8 -14.28 0.26 16.58
C LEU A 8 -15.41 -0.33 15.71
N LEU A 9 -16.53 0.37 15.70
CA LEU A 9 -17.67 -0.02 14.84
C LEU A 9 -17.42 0.44 13.41
N ILE A 10 -17.40 -0.52 12.49
CA ILE A 10 -17.18 -0.27 11.08
C ILE A 10 -18.27 -0.99 10.30
N SER A 11 -18.87 -0.30 9.33
CA SER A 11 -19.93 -0.90 8.50
C SER A 11 -19.37 -2.03 7.64
N ASP A 12 -20.26 -2.94 7.23
CA ASP A 12 -19.87 -4.03 6.33
C ASP A 12 -19.38 -3.49 4.99
N GLU A 13 -19.95 -2.40 4.51
CA GLU A 13 -19.48 -1.75 3.28
C GLU A 13 -18.06 -1.24 3.41
N GLU A 14 -17.73 -0.62 4.54
CA GLU A 14 -16.36 -0.16 4.79
C GLU A 14 -15.39 -1.31 4.92
N LYS A 15 -15.80 -2.40 5.57
CA LYS A 15 -14.96 -3.61 5.68
C LYS A 15 -14.66 -4.19 4.31
N GLU A 16 -15.66 -4.27 3.44
CA GLU A 16 -15.48 -4.79 2.09
C GLU A 16 -14.55 -3.90 1.29
N THR A 17 -14.75 -2.58 1.34
CA THR A 17 -13.89 -1.62 0.67
C THR A 17 -12.44 -1.77 1.16
N THR A 18 -12.25 -1.86 2.47
CA THR A 18 -10.92 -2.04 3.07
C THR A 18 -10.28 -3.35 2.61
N ALA A 19 -11.04 -4.43 2.56
CA ALA A 19 -10.53 -5.73 2.13
C ALA A 19 -10.01 -5.66 0.69
N TYR A 20 -10.77 -5.08 -0.23
CA TYR A 20 -10.31 -4.92 -1.61
C TYR A 20 -9.10 -3.99 -1.71
N HIS A 21 -9.09 -2.91 -0.93
CA HIS A 21 -7.97 -1.97 -0.90
C HIS A 21 -6.67 -2.68 -0.47
N GLU A 22 -6.70 -3.38 0.65
CA GLU A 22 -5.51 -4.04 1.18
C GLU A 22 -5.07 -5.23 0.32
N VAL A 23 -6.02 -6.00 -0.22
CA VAL A 23 -5.68 -7.09 -1.15
C VAL A 23 -5.14 -6.53 -2.46
N GLY A 24 -5.58 -5.34 -2.88
CA GLY A 24 -5.01 -4.66 -4.03
C GLY A 24 -3.51 -4.42 -3.87
N HIS A 25 -3.09 -3.92 -2.71
CA HIS A 25 -1.65 -3.79 -2.39
C HIS A 25 -0.96 -5.15 -2.46
N ALA A 26 -1.59 -6.17 -1.88
CA ALA A 26 -1.01 -7.51 -1.81
C ALA A 26 -0.84 -8.15 -3.18
N LEU A 27 -1.83 -8.03 -4.05
CA LEU A 27 -1.77 -8.60 -5.40
C LEU A 27 -0.67 -7.95 -6.24
N VAL A 28 -0.54 -6.64 -6.16
CA VAL A 28 0.53 -5.93 -6.88
C VAL A 28 1.89 -6.36 -6.32
N ALA A 29 2.03 -6.40 -4.99
CA ALA A 29 3.28 -6.83 -4.36
C ALA A 29 3.67 -8.24 -4.79
N ALA A 30 2.71 -9.17 -4.84
CA ALA A 30 2.96 -10.55 -5.25
C ALA A 30 3.36 -10.66 -6.73
N SER A 31 2.96 -9.67 -7.54
CA SER A 31 3.24 -9.67 -8.97
C SER A 31 4.59 -9.04 -9.34
N ILE A 32 5.26 -8.42 -8.39
CA ILE A 32 6.52 -7.70 -8.63
C ILE A 32 7.65 -8.39 -7.87
N GLU A 33 8.64 -8.88 -8.63
CA GLU A 33 9.75 -9.64 -8.06
C GLU A 33 10.59 -8.82 -7.07
N GLU A 34 10.77 -7.53 -7.33
CA GLU A 34 11.61 -6.66 -6.52
C GLU A 34 10.95 -6.18 -5.22
N VAL A 35 9.66 -6.46 -5.03
CA VAL A 35 8.95 -6.11 -3.79
C VAL A 35 9.04 -7.28 -2.81
N ASP A 36 9.26 -6.97 -1.53
CA ASP A 36 9.35 -8.01 -0.49
C ASP A 36 8.07 -8.84 -0.42
N PRO A 37 8.16 -10.11 0.00
CA PRO A 37 6.97 -10.96 0.11
C PRO A 37 5.97 -10.45 1.12
N ILE A 38 4.71 -10.81 0.91
CA ILE A 38 3.62 -10.44 1.80
C ILE A 38 3.75 -11.20 3.10
N HIS A 39 3.72 -10.48 4.22
CA HIS A 39 3.68 -11.10 5.53
C HIS A 39 2.24 -11.25 6.01
N LYS A 40 1.43 -10.19 5.84
CA LYS A 40 0.09 -10.16 6.45
C LYS A 40 -0.79 -9.14 5.74
N VAL A 41 -2.06 -9.50 5.57
CA VAL A 41 -3.12 -8.59 5.16
C VAL A 41 -4.20 -8.64 6.23
N SER A 42 -4.70 -7.49 6.66
CA SER A 42 -5.70 -7.43 7.72
C SER A 42 -6.68 -6.30 7.48
N ILE A 43 -7.94 -6.52 7.87
CA ILE A 43 -8.97 -5.48 7.90
C ILE A 43 -9.27 -5.03 9.33
N ILE A 44 -8.47 -5.47 10.30
CA ILE A 44 -8.59 -5.03 11.69
C ILE A 44 -8.02 -3.62 11.81
N PRO A 45 -8.81 -2.62 12.24
CA PRO A 45 -8.30 -1.24 12.36
C PRO A 45 -7.14 -1.13 13.34
N ARG A 46 -6.15 -0.30 12.97
CA ARG A 46 -4.99 0.01 13.81
C ARG A 46 -4.70 1.50 13.72
N GLY A 47 -4.66 2.18 14.86
CA GLY A 47 -4.46 3.62 14.86
C GLY A 47 -5.52 4.29 13.98
N ARG A 48 -5.09 5.01 12.94
CA ARG A 48 -5.99 5.66 11.98
C ARG A 48 -6.27 4.80 10.76
N ALA A 49 -5.57 3.68 10.60
CA ALA A 49 -5.74 2.79 9.47
C ALA A 49 -6.92 1.85 9.70
N LEU A 50 -7.75 1.62 8.67
CA LEU A 50 -8.85 0.67 8.72
C LEU A 50 -8.42 -0.75 8.35
N GLY A 51 -7.22 -0.89 7.82
CA GLY A 51 -6.62 -2.17 7.48
C GLY A 51 -5.14 -2.01 7.20
N VAL A 52 -4.47 -3.08 6.84
CA VAL A 52 -3.04 -3.04 6.56
C VAL A 52 -2.61 -4.20 5.67
N THR A 53 -1.62 -3.93 4.82
CA THR A 53 -0.86 -4.94 4.10
C THR A 53 0.59 -4.80 4.54
N MET A 54 1.14 -5.84 5.14
CA MET A 54 2.51 -5.84 5.65
C MET A 54 3.39 -6.75 4.81
N LEU A 55 4.56 -6.25 4.45
CA LEU A 55 5.56 -7.01 3.74
C LEU A 55 6.57 -7.59 4.73
N LEU A 56 7.19 -8.71 4.36
CA LEU A 56 8.23 -9.36 5.15
C LEU A 56 9.57 -9.11 4.48
N PRO A 57 10.43 -8.24 5.04
CA PRO A 57 11.76 -8.04 4.45
C PRO A 57 12.57 -9.32 4.51
N GLU A 58 13.12 -9.73 3.37
CA GLU A 58 13.95 -10.94 3.30
C GLU A 58 15.40 -10.68 3.65
N GLU A 59 15.85 -9.44 3.45
CA GLU A 59 17.23 -9.06 3.72
C GLU A 59 17.34 -7.58 4.03
N ASP A 60 18.42 -7.19 4.71
CA ASP A 60 18.71 -5.79 4.96
C ASP A 60 19.18 -5.14 3.67
N ARG A 61 18.49 -4.07 3.28
CA ARG A 61 18.83 -3.31 2.08
C ARG A 61 19.25 -1.91 2.45
N HIS A 62 20.46 -1.55 2.12
CA HIS A 62 20.97 -0.20 2.33
C HIS A 62 20.71 0.72 1.16
N SER A 63 20.40 0.14 -0.01
CA SER A 63 20.08 0.92 -1.20
C SER A 63 19.02 0.18 -2.03
N HIS A 64 18.34 0.95 -2.87
CA HIS A 64 17.31 0.42 -3.77
C HIS A 64 17.56 0.94 -5.17
N ASN A 65 17.40 0.08 -6.17
CA ASN A 65 17.48 0.51 -7.56
C ASN A 65 16.13 1.06 -8.04
N LYS A 66 16.14 1.65 -9.24
CA LYS A 66 14.94 2.26 -9.82
C LYS A 66 13.78 1.27 -9.95
N ARG A 67 14.04 0.02 -10.35
CA ARG A 67 12.99 -0.99 -10.51
C ARG A 67 12.31 -1.31 -9.19
N ALA A 68 13.09 -1.45 -8.11
CA ALA A 68 12.53 -1.71 -6.80
C ALA A 68 11.65 -0.55 -6.32
N LEU A 69 12.10 0.70 -6.55
CA LEU A 69 11.34 1.89 -6.15
C LEU A 69 10.06 2.05 -6.98
N LEU A 70 10.13 1.79 -8.28
CA LEU A 70 8.92 1.79 -9.13
C LEU A 70 7.94 0.71 -8.67
N GLY A 71 8.46 -0.45 -8.26
CA GLY A 71 7.64 -1.52 -7.69
C GLY A 71 6.93 -1.10 -6.41
N GLN A 72 7.62 -0.35 -5.54
CA GLN A 72 7.03 0.18 -4.32
C GLN A 72 5.91 1.18 -4.62
N ILE A 73 6.10 2.05 -5.62
CA ILE A 73 5.06 2.98 -6.04
C ILE A 73 3.84 2.21 -6.57
N ALA A 74 4.07 1.22 -7.42
CA ALA A 74 2.99 0.41 -7.99
C ALA A 74 2.20 -0.30 -6.89
N MET A 75 2.90 -0.93 -5.94
CA MET A 75 2.27 -1.61 -4.81
C MET A 75 1.47 -0.63 -3.96
N THR A 76 2.04 0.54 -3.69
CA THR A 76 1.36 1.58 -2.90
C THR A 76 0.07 2.05 -3.56
N MET A 77 0.03 2.11 -4.88
CA MET A 77 -1.18 2.51 -5.62
C MET A 77 -2.17 1.36 -5.85
N GLY A 78 -1.79 0.13 -5.52
CA GLY A 78 -2.63 -1.04 -5.76
C GLY A 78 -3.97 -1.01 -5.05
N GLY A 79 -4.01 -0.45 -3.85
CA GLY A 79 -5.26 -0.33 -3.09
C GLY A 79 -6.27 0.60 -3.78
N ARG A 80 -5.81 1.76 -4.23
CA ARG A 80 -6.66 2.71 -4.95
C ARG A 80 -7.13 2.12 -6.29
N ALA A 81 -6.25 1.42 -6.99
CA ALA A 81 -6.60 0.77 -8.24
C ALA A 81 -7.69 -0.29 -8.04
N ALA A 82 -7.59 -1.08 -6.97
CA ALA A 82 -8.61 -2.08 -6.64
C ALA A 82 -9.96 -1.43 -6.37
N GLU A 83 -9.99 -0.35 -5.60
CA GLU A 83 -11.25 0.36 -5.34
C GLU A 83 -11.87 0.89 -6.63
N GLN A 84 -11.06 1.42 -7.52
CA GLN A 84 -11.53 1.93 -8.80
C GLN A 84 -12.11 0.81 -9.69
N LEU A 85 -11.42 -0.31 -9.78
CA LEU A 85 -11.83 -1.43 -10.63
C LEU A 85 -13.09 -2.11 -10.13
N VAL A 86 -13.23 -2.29 -8.81
CA VAL A 86 -14.35 -3.05 -8.24
C VAL A 86 -15.56 -2.16 -7.98
N PHE A 87 -15.35 -0.98 -7.44
CA PHE A 87 -16.43 -0.09 -7.02
C PHE A 87 -16.62 1.12 -7.92
N ASN A 88 -15.71 1.36 -8.86
CA ASN A 88 -15.69 2.53 -9.73
C ASN A 88 -15.74 3.85 -8.94
N ARG A 89 -15.06 3.87 -7.80
CA ARG A 89 -14.94 5.06 -6.94
C ARG A 89 -13.67 4.99 -6.11
N TYR A 90 -13.33 6.13 -5.49
CA TYR A 90 -12.21 6.21 -4.55
C TYR A 90 -12.73 6.65 -3.20
N THR A 91 -11.99 6.29 -2.15
CA THR A 91 -12.25 6.77 -0.81
C THR A 91 -11.05 7.57 -0.31
N THR A 92 -11.24 8.27 0.79
CA THR A 92 -10.14 8.99 1.46
C THR A 92 -9.10 8.04 2.05
N GLY A 93 -9.40 6.73 2.14
CA GLY A 93 -8.45 5.72 2.59
C GLY A 93 -7.19 5.63 1.74
N ALA A 94 -7.26 6.07 0.48
CA ALA A 94 -6.10 6.09 -0.40
C ALA A 94 -5.21 7.33 -0.25
N SER A 95 -5.59 8.32 0.59
CA SER A 95 -4.86 9.58 0.68
C SER A 95 -3.43 9.42 1.17
N ASP A 96 -3.20 8.57 2.17
CA ASP A 96 -1.85 8.30 2.68
C ASP A 96 -1.00 7.59 1.63
N ASP A 97 -1.59 6.70 0.86
CA ASP A 97 -0.90 5.99 -0.22
C ASP A 97 -0.48 6.96 -1.33
N LEU A 98 -1.37 7.87 -1.73
CA LEU A 98 -1.06 8.90 -2.72
C LEU A 98 0.08 9.78 -2.24
N LYS A 99 0.07 10.18 -0.98
CA LYS A 99 1.12 10.99 -0.38
C LYS A 99 2.46 10.26 -0.43
N ARG A 100 2.50 9.00 0.00
CA ARG A 100 3.73 8.21 0.00
C ARG A 100 4.27 8.00 -1.41
N ALA A 101 3.41 7.65 -2.36
CA ALA A 101 3.82 7.46 -3.75
C ALA A 101 4.40 8.76 -4.33
N THR A 102 3.75 9.90 -4.06
CA THR A 102 4.20 11.20 -4.53
C THR A 102 5.55 11.56 -3.93
N GLU A 103 5.73 11.38 -2.62
CA GLU A 103 6.99 11.68 -1.95
C GLU A 103 8.13 10.80 -2.50
N LEU A 104 7.86 9.53 -2.72
CA LEU A 104 8.87 8.61 -3.26
C LEU A 104 9.25 9.00 -4.70
N ALA A 105 8.27 9.29 -5.55
CA ALA A 105 8.52 9.72 -6.92
C ALA A 105 9.35 11.02 -6.95
N ARG A 106 9.04 11.97 -6.07
CA ARG A 106 9.77 13.23 -5.97
C ARG A 106 11.23 12.99 -5.58
N LYS A 107 11.50 12.12 -4.61
CA LYS A 107 12.85 11.77 -4.21
C LYS A 107 13.62 11.11 -5.34
N MET A 108 12.96 10.23 -6.10
CA MET A 108 13.59 9.57 -7.25
C MET A 108 14.08 10.59 -8.27
N VAL A 109 13.29 11.60 -8.57
CA VAL A 109 13.65 12.64 -9.53
C VAL A 109 14.64 13.63 -8.95
N CYS A 110 14.37 14.15 -7.76
CA CYS A 110 15.11 15.30 -7.21
C CYS A 110 16.37 14.95 -6.44
N GLN A 111 16.41 13.76 -5.83
CA GLN A 111 17.56 13.37 -4.99
C GLN A 111 18.40 12.27 -5.62
N TRP A 112 17.81 11.34 -6.35
CA TRP A 112 18.51 10.16 -6.83
C TRP A 112 18.68 10.09 -8.35
N GLY A 113 18.21 11.10 -9.06
CA GLY A 113 18.40 11.18 -10.51
C GLY A 113 17.78 10.04 -11.30
N MET A 114 16.63 9.57 -10.88
CA MET A 114 15.97 8.40 -11.48
C MET A 114 14.74 8.77 -12.32
N SER A 115 14.81 9.88 -13.08
CA SER A 115 13.67 10.34 -13.87
C SER A 115 13.48 9.59 -15.20
N GLU A 116 14.46 8.82 -15.63
CA GLU A 116 14.41 8.06 -16.89
C GLU A 116 14.71 6.58 -16.67
#